data_3fbed7c3feb2730c237ca4c9f160dcda
#
_entry.id   3fbed7c3feb2730c237ca4c9f160dcda
#
_cell.length_a   1.000
_cell.length_b   1.000
_cell.length_c   1.000
_cell.angle_alpha   90.00
_cell.angle_beta   90.00
_cell.angle_gamma   90.00
#
_symmetry.space_group_name_H-M   'P 1'
#
loop_
_entity.id
_entity.type
_entity.pdbx_description
1 polymer ?
#
loop_
_entity_poly.entity_id
_entity_poly.type
_entity_poly.pdbx_seq_one_letter_code
_entity_poly.pdbx_strand_id
1 'polypeptide(L)'
;MQFTQMRIPIETFRLPNGLFVTLSQDQTAPIVAVNLWYHVGSANEREGRTGFAHLFEHMLFQGSADVGANEHFELIQRAGGTLNGSTWLDRTNYFETVPSNQLELVLWLESNRMGWLLPAMTQQKLDTQRDVVKNERR
;
A
#
# COMPACT_ATOMS: atom_id res chain seq x y z
N MET A 1 15.99 15.39 -36.24
CA MET A 1 14.91 15.17 -35.25
C MET A 1 15.33 15.79 -33.94
N GLN A 2 14.66 16.85 -33.48
CA GLN A 2 14.89 17.38 -32.13
C GLN A 2 14.10 16.50 -31.17
N PHE A 3 14.78 15.80 -30.26
CA PHE A 3 14.12 15.13 -29.15
C PHE A 3 13.69 16.20 -28.16
N THR A 4 12.39 16.43 -28.04
CA THR A 4 11.85 17.27 -26.97
C THR A 4 12.07 16.51 -25.66
N GLN A 5 12.90 17.05 -24.78
CA GLN A 5 13.15 16.44 -23.47
C GLN A 5 11.86 16.43 -22.68
N MET A 6 11.29 15.25 -22.45
CA MET A 6 10.12 15.09 -21.61
C MET A 6 10.50 15.46 -20.17
N ARG A 7 9.87 16.50 -19.63
CA ARG A 7 10.09 16.95 -18.25
C ARG A 7 8.86 16.56 -17.42
N ILE A 8 9.06 15.63 -16.48
CA ILE A 8 8.03 15.23 -15.52
C ILE A 8 8.09 16.24 -14.36
N PRO A 9 7.02 17.00 -14.08
CA PRO A 9 6.97 17.90 -12.94
C PRO A 9 6.94 17.07 -11.64
N ILE A 10 7.83 17.36 -10.70
CA ILE A 10 7.91 16.68 -9.41
C ILE A 10 7.97 17.73 -8.31
N GLU A 11 7.09 17.61 -7.33
CA GLU A 11 7.09 18.36 -6.09
C GLU A 11 7.32 17.41 -4.92
N THR A 12 8.17 17.78 -3.96
CA THR A 12 8.49 16.95 -2.81
C THR A 12 8.44 17.76 -1.52
N PHE A 13 7.90 17.14 -0.46
CA PHE A 13 7.89 17.75 0.88
C PHE A 13 7.82 16.67 1.98
N ARG A 14 7.96 17.11 3.23
CA ARG A 14 7.74 16.25 4.40
C ARG A 14 6.60 16.78 5.25
N LEU A 15 5.75 15.87 5.71
CA LEU A 15 4.74 16.18 6.72
C LEU A 15 5.38 16.30 8.11
N PRO A 16 4.71 16.95 9.10
CA PRO A 16 5.23 17.07 10.46
C PRO A 16 5.55 15.74 11.14
N ASN A 17 4.86 14.65 10.76
CA ASN A 17 5.10 13.28 11.25
C ASN A 17 6.29 12.59 10.58
N GLY A 18 7.00 13.27 9.67
CA GLY A 18 8.16 12.74 8.96
C GLY A 18 7.87 12.03 7.63
N LEU A 19 6.60 11.83 7.29
CA LEU A 19 6.24 11.20 6.00
C LEU A 19 6.77 12.04 4.84
N PHE A 20 7.55 11.41 3.97
CA PHE A 20 8.05 12.02 2.74
C PHE A 20 7.02 11.85 1.63
N VAL A 21 6.64 12.94 1.01
CA VAL A 21 5.63 12.98 -0.06
C VAL A 21 6.28 13.43 -1.36
N THR A 22 5.96 12.73 -2.43
CA THR A 22 6.32 13.10 -3.80
C THR A 22 5.05 13.23 -4.62
N LEU A 23 4.83 14.38 -5.26
CA LEU A 23 3.71 14.63 -6.15
C LEU A 23 4.23 14.81 -7.57
N SER A 24 3.50 14.23 -8.53
CA SER A 24 3.69 14.47 -9.95
C SER A 24 2.32 14.69 -10.58
N GLN A 25 2.01 15.93 -10.92
CA GLN A 25 0.72 16.27 -11.49
C GLN A 25 0.74 16.07 -13.01
N ASP A 26 -0.21 15.25 -13.50
CA ASP A 26 -0.57 15.10 -14.90
C ASP A 26 -2.07 15.23 -15.04
N GLN A 27 -2.53 16.19 -15.85
CA GLN A 27 -3.94 16.48 -16.06
C GLN A 27 -4.51 15.87 -17.34
N THR A 28 -3.76 14.99 -17.99
CA THR A 28 -4.17 14.37 -19.26
C THR A 28 -5.27 13.34 -19.08
N ALA A 29 -5.43 12.78 -17.87
CA ALA A 29 -6.47 11.82 -17.54
C ALA A 29 -7.08 12.09 -16.16
N PRO A 30 -8.38 11.84 -15.95
CA PRO A 30 -9.06 12.06 -14.67
C PRO A 30 -8.85 10.89 -13.70
N ILE A 31 -7.61 10.47 -13.53
CA ILE A 31 -7.19 9.39 -12.61
C ILE A 31 -6.10 9.86 -11.67
N VAL A 32 -5.97 9.20 -10.54
CA VAL A 32 -4.86 9.38 -9.60
C VAL A 32 -4.28 8.01 -9.22
N ALA A 33 -2.96 7.94 -9.18
CA ALA A 33 -2.23 6.81 -8.62
C ALA A 33 -1.60 7.22 -7.30
N VAL A 34 -1.85 6.44 -6.26
CA VAL A 34 -1.22 6.57 -4.95
C VAL A 34 -0.33 5.36 -4.73
N ASN A 35 0.89 5.58 -4.24
CA ASN A 35 1.83 4.51 -3.97
C ASN A 35 2.55 4.79 -2.65
N LEU A 36 2.23 4.00 -1.63
CA LEU A 36 2.79 4.13 -0.29
C LEU A 36 3.92 3.13 -0.10
N TRP A 37 5.10 3.61 0.27
CA TRP A 37 6.30 2.81 0.45
C TRP A 37 6.72 2.71 1.91
N TYR A 38 6.93 1.48 2.36
CA TYR A 38 7.58 1.16 3.63
C TYR A 38 8.98 0.64 3.33
N HIS A 39 10.01 1.28 3.88
CA HIS A 39 11.40 0.85 3.75
C HIS A 39 11.67 -0.34 4.66
N VAL A 40 11.02 -1.44 4.38
CA VAL A 40 11.16 -2.72 5.07
C VAL A 40 10.85 -3.85 4.09
N GLY A 41 11.72 -4.85 4.06
CA GLY A 41 11.60 -6.01 3.19
C GLY A 41 12.39 -7.18 3.71
N SER A 42 12.59 -8.21 2.89
CA SER A 42 13.23 -9.45 3.33
C SER A 42 14.69 -9.30 3.77
N ALA A 43 15.40 -8.28 3.28
CA ALA A 43 16.76 -7.95 3.71
C ALA A 43 16.86 -7.46 5.18
N ASN A 44 15.74 -6.99 5.74
CA ASN A 44 15.66 -6.56 7.14
C ASN A 44 15.36 -7.70 8.10
N GLU A 45 15.11 -8.91 7.60
CA GLU A 45 14.76 -10.07 8.39
C GLU A 45 16.00 -10.72 9.01
N ARG A 46 15.80 -11.37 10.16
CA ARG A 46 16.87 -12.11 10.85
C ARG A 46 16.88 -13.56 10.39
N GLU A 47 18.05 -14.18 10.36
CA GLU A 47 18.20 -15.61 10.09
C GLU A 47 17.30 -16.44 11.03
N GLY A 48 16.62 -17.44 10.47
CA GLY A 48 15.63 -18.26 11.17
C GLY A 48 14.26 -17.60 11.38
N ARG A 49 14.10 -16.32 10.97
CA ARG A 49 12.84 -15.56 11.04
C ARG A 49 12.57 -14.86 9.72
N THR A 50 12.42 -15.64 8.65
CA THR A 50 12.20 -15.14 7.30
C THR A 50 10.74 -15.27 6.87
N GLY A 51 10.28 -14.37 5.97
CA GLY A 51 8.92 -14.34 5.45
C GLY A 51 7.98 -13.41 6.21
N PHE A 52 8.48 -12.66 7.21
CA PHE A 52 7.65 -11.73 7.98
C PHE A 52 7.24 -10.51 7.15
N ALA A 53 8.13 -9.95 6.33
CA ALA A 53 7.80 -8.80 5.49
C ALA A 53 6.64 -9.12 4.54
N HIS A 54 6.68 -10.29 3.89
CA HIS A 54 5.59 -10.77 3.03
C HIS A 54 4.30 -11.07 3.83
N LEU A 55 4.42 -11.67 5.01
CA LEU A 55 3.26 -11.89 5.88
C LEU A 55 2.62 -10.56 6.31
N PHE A 56 3.42 -9.54 6.63
CA PHE A 56 2.90 -8.21 6.95
C PHE A 56 2.22 -7.55 5.76
N GLU A 57 2.69 -7.74 4.54
CA GLU A 57 1.99 -7.30 3.33
C GLU A 57 0.56 -7.84 3.33
N HIS A 58 0.38 -9.14 3.53
CA HIS A 58 -0.94 -9.77 3.60
C HIS A 58 -1.78 -9.25 4.78
N MET A 59 -1.16 -9.09 5.95
CA MET A 59 -1.85 -8.62 7.16
C MET A 59 -2.43 -7.21 7.00
N LEU A 60 -1.76 -6.33 6.26
CA LEU A 60 -2.23 -4.97 5.99
C LEU A 60 -3.50 -4.90 5.13
N PHE A 61 -3.92 -6.01 4.52
CA PHE A 61 -5.21 -6.14 3.85
C PHE A 61 -6.33 -6.73 4.72
N GLN A 62 -6.01 -7.13 5.97
CA GLN A 62 -6.97 -7.78 6.86
C GLN A 62 -7.86 -6.83 7.65
N GLY A 63 -7.86 -5.54 7.25
CA GLY A 63 -8.66 -4.49 7.88
C GLY A 63 -7.90 -3.73 8.96
N SER A 64 -8.57 -2.72 9.48
CA SER A 64 -8.09 -1.79 10.52
C SER A 64 -9.25 -1.45 11.45
N ALA A 65 -9.11 -0.47 12.34
CA ALA A 65 -10.17 -0.15 13.31
C ALA A 65 -11.51 0.18 12.66
N ASP A 66 -11.49 0.90 11.53
CA ASP A 66 -12.71 1.40 10.86
C ASP A 66 -12.98 0.71 9.51
N VAL A 67 -12.11 -0.21 9.09
CA VAL A 67 -12.20 -0.91 7.80
C VAL A 67 -12.20 -2.41 8.05
N GLY A 68 -13.23 -3.11 7.59
CA GLY A 68 -13.35 -4.56 7.73
C GLY A 68 -12.33 -5.33 6.90
N ALA A 69 -12.19 -6.63 7.19
CA ALA A 69 -11.36 -7.52 6.37
C ALA A 69 -11.91 -7.56 4.94
N ASN A 70 -11.03 -7.37 3.95
CA ASN A 70 -11.34 -7.25 2.52
C ASN A 70 -12.13 -5.98 2.11
N GLU A 71 -12.64 -5.20 3.04
CA GLU A 71 -13.43 -4.00 2.73
C GLU A 71 -12.59 -2.96 1.97
N HIS A 72 -11.30 -2.88 2.21
CA HIS A 72 -10.38 -2.03 1.45
C HIS A 72 -10.47 -2.37 -0.06
N PHE A 73 -10.40 -3.65 -0.43
CA PHE A 73 -10.56 -4.08 -1.81
C PHE A 73 -11.93 -3.70 -2.39
N GLU A 74 -13.00 -3.95 -1.62
CA GLU A 74 -14.35 -3.65 -2.06
C GLU A 74 -14.58 -2.16 -2.30
N LEU A 75 -14.09 -1.30 -1.42
CA LEU A 75 -14.25 0.15 -1.53
C LEU A 75 -13.51 0.69 -2.75
N ILE A 76 -12.27 0.26 -3.00
CA ILE A 76 -11.51 0.68 -4.18
C ILE A 76 -12.15 0.17 -5.47
N GLN A 77 -12.60 -1.08 -5.50
CA GLN A 77 -13.28 -1.64 -6.68
C GLN A 77 -14.62 -0.95 -6.96
N ARG A 78 -15.42 -0.66 -5.94
CA ARG A 78 -16.67 0.13 -6.06
C ARG A 78 -16.41 1.55 -6.56
N ALA A 79 -15.28 2.13 -6.18
CA ALA A 79 -14.84 3.44 -6.68
C ALA A 79 -14.35 3.41 -8.15
N GLY A 80 -14.31 2.23 -8.78
CA GLY A 80 -13.81 2.05 -10.14
C GLY A 80 -12.29 1.98 -10.24
N GLY A 81 -11.61 1.69 -9.14
CA GLY A 81 -10.17 1.60 -9.04
C GLY A 81 -9.62 0.17 -9.02
N THR A 82 -8.30 0.11 -8.96
CA THR A 82 -7.51 -1.10 -8.77
C THR A 82 -6.52 -0.88 -7.65
N LEU A 83 -6.13 -1.95 -6.95
CA LEU A 83 -5.12 -1.90 -5.89
C LEU A 83 -4.29 -3.18 -5.87
N ASN A 84 -3.08 -3.07 -5.34
CA ASN A 84 -2.23 -4.21 -5.04
C ASN A 84 -1.18 -3.85 -3.97
N GLY A 85 -0.46 -4.87 -3.49
CA GLY A 85 0.73 -4.74 -2.68
C GLY A 85 1.89 -5.52 -3.28
N SER A 86 3.11 -5.24 -2.85
CA SER A 86 4.27 -6.06 -3.17
C SER A 86 5.37 -5.93 -2.12
N THR A 87 6.07 -7.03 -1.85
CA THR A 87 7.24 -7.08 -0.98
C THR A 87 8.47 -7.45 -1.79
N TRP A 88 9.58 -6.74 -1.56
CA TRP A 88 10.89 -6.99 -2.15
C TRP A 88 11.97 -7.08 -1.07
N LEU A 89 13.23 -7.01 -1.47
CA LEU A 89 14.36 -7.12 -0.54
C LEU A 89 14.39 -6.01 0.51
N ASP A 90 14.10 -4.78 0.12
CA ASP A 90 14.28 -3.55 0.92
C ASP A 90 13.01 -2.72 1.07
N ARG A 91 11.89 -3.16 0.50
CA ARG A 91 10.62 -2.43 0.51
C ARG A 91 9.41 -3.34 0.59
N THR A 92 8.34 -2.80 1.14
CA THR A 92 6.97 -3.24 0.95
C THR A 92 6.16 -2.03 0.52
N ASN A 93 5.38 -2.13 -0.55
CA ASN A 93 4.57 -1.01 -1.00
C ASN A 93 3.14 -1.44 -1.34
N TYR A 94 2.23 -0.48 -1.20
CA TYR A 94 0.82 -0.60 -1.56
C TYR A 94 0.51 0.48 -2.56
N PHE A 95 -0.19 0.13 -3.63
CA PHE A 95 -0.49 1.07 -4.70
C PHE A 95 -1.90 0.89 -5.22
N GLU A 96 -2.52 2.02 -5.52
CA GLU A 96 -3.90 2.13 -5.92
C GLU A 96 -4.02 3.11 -7.08
N THR A 97 -4.89 2.79 -8.02
CA THR A 97 -5.26 3.71 -9.10
C THR A 97 -6.77 3.83 -9.12
N VAL A 98 -7.25 5.06 -8.98
CA VAL A 98 -8.67 5.39 -8.89
C VAL A 98 -9.01 6.61 -9.75
N PRO A 99 -10.29 6.85 -10.07
CA PRO A 99 -10.74 8.15 -10.57
C PRO A 99 -10.31 9.29 -9.63
N SER A 100 -9.92 10.43 -10.16
CA SER A 100 -9.31 11.54 -9.38
C SER A 100 -10.22 12.09 -8.26
N ASN A 101 -11.54 11.97 -8.40
CA ASN A 101 -12.51 12.35 -7.37
C ASN A 101 -12.56 11.36 -6.18
N GLN A 102 -11.81 10.27 -6.22
CA GLN A 102 -11.73 9.27 -5.16
C GLN A 102 -10.40 9.34 -4.37
N LEU A 103 -9.58 10.36 -4.58
CA LEU A 103 -8.31 10.54 -3.88
C LEU A 103 -8.47 10.55 -2.36
N GLU A 104 -9.49 11.24 -1.84
CA GLU A 104 -9.75 11.31 -0.39
C GLU A 104 -10.05 9.93 0.19
N LEU A 105 -10.80 9.08 -0.52
CA LEU A 105 -11.07 7.70 -0.10
C LEU A 105 -9.77 6.91 0.03
N VAL A 106 -8.89 6.98 -0.96
CA VAL A 106 -7.59 6.28 -0.95
C VAL A 106 -6.73 6.75 0.21
N LEU A 107 -6.58 8.06 0.40
CA LEU A 107 -5.79 8.62 1.49
C LEU A 107 -6.35 8.26 2.87
N TRP A 108 -7.67 8.19 3.01
CA TRP A 108 -8.32 7.75 4.24
C TRP A 108 -8.02 6.27 4.51
N LEU A 109 -8.18 5.39 3.51
CA LEU A 109 -7.90 3.96 3.65
C LEU A 109 -6.44 3.69 4.04
N GLU A 110 -5.51 4.34 3.35
CA GLU A 110 -4.07 4.21 3.64
C GLU A 110 -3.71 4.72 5.03
N SER A 111 -4.23 5.89 5.42
CA SER A 111 -3.99 6.43 6.76
C SER A 111 -4.60 5.56 7.86
N ASN A 112 -5.77 4.97 7.60
CA ASN A 112 -6.45 4.09 8.55
C ASN A 112 -5.64 2.82 8.79
N ARG A 113 -5.17 2.14 7.73
CA ARG A 113 -4.33 0.95 7.92
C ARG A 113 -2.97 1.27 8.55
N MET A 114 -2.37 2.43 8.28
CA MET A 114 -1.13 2.84 8.94
C MET A 114 -1.28 3.07 10.44
N GLY A 115 -2.36 3.76 10.84
CA GLY A 115 -2.54 4.19 12.21
C GLY A 115 -3.24 3.17 13.11
N TRP A 116 -4.14 2.36 12.54
CA TRP A 116 -5.09 1.57 13.32
C TRP A 116 -5.19 0.11 12.89
N LEU A 117 -4.12 -0.45 12.32
CA LEU A 117 -4.03 -1.87 11.99
C LEU A 117 -4.09 -2.75 13.25
N LEU A 118 -3.26 -2.45 14.25
CA LEU A 118 -3.05 -3.35 15.41
C LEU A 118 -4.32 -3.66 16.19
N PRO A 119 -5.22 -2.71 16.48
CA PRO A 119 -6.49 -3.01 17.18
C PRO A 119 -7.38 -4.01 16.44
N ALA A 120 -7.26 -4.10 15.11
CA ALA A 120 -8.05 -5.00 14.28
C ALA A 120 -7.42 -6.39 14.08
N MET A 121 -6.18 -6.59 14.55
CA MET A 121 -5.49 -7.86 14.40
C MET A 121 -5.97 -8.90 15.42
N THR A 122 -6.25 -10.10 14.94
CA THR A 122 -6.63 -11.26 15.77
C THR A 122 -5.72 -12.44 15.47
N GLN A 123 -5.63 -13.37 16.42
CA GLN A 123 -4.89 -14.62 16.22
C GLN A 123 -5.42 -15.39 15.00
N GLN A 124 -6.73 -15.42 14.81
CA GLN A 124 -7.35 -16.08 13.66
C GLN A 124 -6.90 -15.48 12.31
N LYS A 125 -6.88 -14.13 12.19
CA LYS A 125 -6.39 -13.47 10.97
C LYS A 125 -4.94 -13.82 10.70
N LEU A 126 -4.10 -13.79 11.75
CA LEU A 126 -2.69 -14.14 11.65
C LEU A 126 -2.49 -15.59 11.17
N ASP A 127 -3.19 -16.55 11.77
CA ASP A 127 -3.06 -17.96 11.41
C ASP A 127 -3.54 -18.23 9.98
N THR A 128 -4.66 -17.60 9.58
CA THR A 128 -5.17 -17.68 8.21
C THR A 128 -4.14 -17.17 7.20
N GLN A 129 -3.57 -15.99 7.42
CA GLN A 129 -2.60 -15.41 6.47
C GLN A 129 -1.27 -16.16 6.47
N ARG A 130 -0.84 -16.72 7.59
CA ARG A 130 0.32 -17.62 7.62
C ARG A 130 0.12 -18.84 6.73
N ASP A 131 -1.06 -19.40 6.71
CA ASP A 131 -1.35 -20.58 5.87
C ASP A 131 -1.43 -20.19 4.39
N VAL A 132 -1.98 -19.01 4.05
CA VAL A 132 -1.97 -18.47 2.69
C VAL A 132 -0.52 -18.31 2.20
N VAL A 133 0.31 -17.57 2.93
CA VAL A 133 1.72 -17.32 2.57
C VAL A 133 2.53 -18.62 2.45
N LYS A 134 2.28 -19.62 3.31
CA LYS A 134 2.92 -20.95 3.18
C LYS A 134 2.51 -21.66 1.88
N ASN A 135 1.25 -21.52 1.46
CA ASN A 135 0.76 -22.15 0.24
C ASN A 135 1.34 -21.49 -1.02
N GLU A 136 1.57 -20.19 -1.01
CA GLU A 136 2.22 -19.46 -2.11
C GLU A 136 3.69 -19.84 -2.31
N ARG A 137 4.35 -20.39 -1.29
CA ARG A 137 5.75 -20.86 -1.37
C ARG A 137 5.91 -22.28 -1.92
N ARG A 138 4.82 -22.97 -2.21
CA ARG A 138 4.83 -24.35 -2.76
C ARG A 138 4.72 -24.32 -4.29
#